data_36825088c59c0f33effa6642bdc2e342
#
_entry.id   36825088c59c0f33effa6642bdc2e342
#
_cell.length_a   1.000
_cell.length_b   1.000
_cell.length_c   1.000
_cell.angle_alpha   90.00
_cell.angle_beta   90.00
_cell.angle_gamma   90.00
#
_symmetry.space_group_name_H-M   'P 1'
#
loop_
_entity.id
_entity.type
_entity.pdbx_description
1 polymer ?
#
loop_
_entity_poly.entity_id
_entity_poly.type
_entity_poly.pdbx_seq_one_letter_code
_entity_poly.pdbx_strand_id
1 'polypeptide(L)'
;MDTKLRKPALWLVIALVIVLAFSWLAQGFNTSFGKVSVSRIYFDTEKGTLSGLLYLPKGAGEASPRPTVVTTHGYLNSAEMQDLNAIELSRRGHVVLALDMYDHGHSAANAGVTGSFFGFWPTAMYDAVQYMYEQPYVLKDAAGNGIIGVTGHSMGGFSSTTAIYLDEQDFAASGIRKIYAGLTHGSDYQWTGMLGFAGMTAIDATVMAENAGGRTLGMLAAQFDEFFFNADGATGGTVRKKDYVATSSAKAYLQQEAPQANTWYDTPDGGKRIIYQPYQIHPWNHFSTKATAHTLDFYKEAFKDYAGALTEIDSGKQTWLFKELAEFAALIGFVMLFIPLVSLLQKLPFLRKSITGTLAPRQHPKPGALRYILMAVGILLPAII
;
A
#
# COMPACT_ATOMS: atom_id res chain seq x y z
N MET A 1 28.73 18.74 37.32
CA MET A 1 28.75 18.50 35.87
C MET A 1 29.22 19.78 35.18
N ASP A 2 30.29 19.70 34.39
CA ASP A 2 30.90 20.84 33.69
C ASP A 2 29.82 21.57 32.85
N THR A 3 29.75 22.89 32.95
CA THR A 3 28.77 23.73 32.24
C THR A 3 28.80 23.51 30.72
N LYS A 4 29.95 23.11 30.16
CA LYS A 4 30.15 22.77 28.75
C LYS A 4 29.47 21.43 28.34
N LEU A 5 29.10 20.58 29.31
CA LEU A 5 28.40 19.33 29.07
C LEU A 5 26.87 19.43 29.24
N ARG A 6 26.41 20.41 30.01
CA ARG A 6 24.99 20.55 30.38
C ARG A 6 24.10 20.78 29.14
N LYS A 7 24.52 21.69 28.25
CA LYS A 7 23.72 22.01 27.05
C LYS A 7 23.58 20.80 26.09
N PRO A 8 24.68 20.14 25.64
CA PRO A 8 24.53 18.95 24.78
C PRO A 8 23.76 17.83 25.45
N ALA A 9 23.95 17.56 26.75
CA ALA A 9 23.21 16.53 27.46
C ALA A 9 21.71 16.85 27.52
N LEU A 10 21.33 18.11 27.79
CA LEU A 10 19.92 18.52 27.78
C LEU A 10 19.28 18.32 26.40
N TRP A 11 19.94 18.75 25.33
CA TRP A 11 19.43 18.56 23.96
C TRP A 11 19.32 17.10 23.58
N LEU A 12 20.27 16.25 24.01
CA LEU A 12 20.19 14.81 23.80
C LEU A 12 18.96 14.22 24.50
N VAL A 13 18.70 14.59 25.75
CA VAL A 13 17.53 14.12 26.50
C VAL A 13 16.24 14.59 25.84
N ILE A 14 16.15 15.86 25.42
CA ILE A 14 14.97 16.38 24.71
C ILE A 14 14.71 15.58 23.43
N ALA A 15 15.74 15.37 22.60
CA ALA A 15 15.63 14.62 21.35
C ALA A 15 15.21 13.16 21.60
N LEU A 16 15.78 12.49 22.61
CA LEU A 16 15.36 11.12 23.01
C LEU A 16 13.90 11.09 23.47
N VAL A 17 13.45 12.05 24.26
CA VAL A 17 12.06 12.13 24.70
C VAL A 17 11.13 12.30 23.49
N ILE A 18 11.48 13.15 22.52
CA ILE A 18 10.71 13.32 21.28
C ILE A 18 10.63 11.99 20.53
N VAL A 19 11.78 11.33 20.26
CA VAL A 19 11.80 10.04 19.56
C VAL A 19 10.90 9.01 20.26
N LEU A 20 11.11 8.80 21.56
CA LEU A 20 10.39 7.77 22.31
C LEU A 20 8.88 8.05 22.42
N ALA A 21 8.52 9.30 22.72
CA ALA A 21 7.10 9.68 22.86
C ALA A 21 6.34 9.55 21.53
N PHE A 22 6.92 10.05 20.45
CA PHE A 22 6.25 10.01 19.15
C PHE A 22 6.30 8.63 18.50
N SER A 23 7.35 7.83 18.70
CA SER A 23 7.36 6.41 18.30
C SER A 23 6.30 5.61 19.06
N TRP A 24 6.11 5.87 20.36
CA TRP A 24 5.04 5.26 21.14
C TRP A 24 3.65 5.65 20.63
N LEU A 25 3.44 6.92 20.28
CA LEU A 25 2.18 7.40 19.70
C LEU A 25 1.93 6.76 18.32
N ALA A 26 2.94 6.71 17.45
CA ALA A 26 2.83 6.06 16.15
C ALA A 26 2.43 4.60 16.29
N GLN A 27 3.08 3.86 17.18
CA GLN A 27 2.73 2.48 17.49
C GLN A 27 1.31 2.36 18.07
N GLY A 28 0.89 3.32 18.89
CA GLY A 28 -0.48 3.40 19.40
C GLY A 28 -1.51 3.51 18.27
N PHE A 29 -1.31 4.40 17.33
CA PHE A 29 -2.20 4.55 16.18
C PHE A 29 -2.16 3.34 15.25
N ASN A 30 -0.96 2.79 14.98
CA ASN A 30 -0.78 1.61 14.15
C ASN A 30 -1.55 0.38 14.69
N THR A 31 -1.56 0.20 16.00
CA THR A 31 -2.21 -0.92 16.68
C THR A 31 -3.61 -0.59 17.23
N SER A 32 -4.16 0.58 16.89
CA SER A 32 -5.39 1.10 17.50
C SER A 32 -5.35 1.03 19.05
N PHE A 33 -4.21 1.44 19.61
CA PHE A 33 -3.93 1.40 21.06
C PHE A 33 -4.13 0.01 21.68
N GLY A 34 -3.59 -1.02 20.99
CA GLY A 34 -3.58 -2.41 21.43
C GLY A 34 -4.86 -3.19 21.14
N LYS A 35 -5.80 -2.63 20.34
CA LYS A 35 -6.98 -3.35 19.85
C LYS A 35 -6.69 -4.22 18.64
N VAL A 36 -5.58 -3.97 17.94
CA VAL A 36 -5.09 -4.71 16.78
C VAL A 36 -3.67 -5.17 17.08
N SER A 37 -3.38 -6.43 16.86
CA SER A 37 -2.01 -6.96 16.84
C SER A 37 -1.44 -6.77 15.44
N VAL A 38 -0.24 -6.22 15.35
CA VAL A 38 0.47 -6.05 14.08
C VAL A 38 1.77 -6.85 14.17
N SER A 39 1.95 -7.79 13.25
CA SER A 39 3.14 -8.63 13.20
C SER A 39 3.55 -8.92 11.76
N ARG A 40 4.85 -8.99 11.52
CA ARG A 40 5.36 -9.49 10.25
C ARG A 40 5.27 -11.01 10.24
N ILE A 41 4.69 -11.52 9.16
CA ILE A 41 4.60 -12.97 8.90
C ILE A 41 5.39 -13.31 7.65
N TYR A 42 5.77 -14.58 7.54
CA TYR A 42 6.43 -15.17 6.39
C TYR A 42 5.71 -16.48 6.07
N PHE A 43 5.56 -16.76 4.78
CA PHE A 43 4.96 -18.00 4.32
C PHE A 43 5.56 -18.41 2.97
N ASP A 44 5.76 -19.69 2.81
CA ASP A 44 6.34 -20.26 1.59
C ASP A 44 5.30 -20.49 0.53
N THR A 45 5.70 -20.30 -0.71
CA THR A 45 4.94 -20.57 -1.93
C THR A 45 5.83 -21.36 -2.89
N GLU A 46 5.26 -21.88 -3.97
CA GLU A 46 6.07 -22.52 -5.03
C GLU A 46 7.08 -21.57 -5.68
N LYS A 47 6.84 -20.26 -5.61
CA LYS A 47 7.65 -19.20 -6.24
C LYS A 47 8.67 -18.57 -5.30
N GLY A 48 8.62 -18.86 -4.01
CA GLY A 48 9.51 -18.28 -3.00
C GLY A 48 8.82 -18.05 -1.67
N THR A 49 9.42 -17.25 -0.81
CA THR A 49 8.86 -16.85 0.48
C THR A 49 8.25 -15.46 0.38
N LEU A 50 6.96 -15.36 0.62
CA LEU A 50 6.28 -14.08 0.77
C LEU A 50 6.27 -13.62 2.23
N SER A 51 6.28 -12.31 2.41
CA SER A 51 6.18 -11.64 3.70
C SER A 51 5.09 -10.59 3.66
N GLY A 52 4.52 -10.29 4.81
CA GLY A 52 3.58 -9.18 4.93
C GLY A 52 3.37 -8.77 6.39
N LEU A 53 2.74 -7.64 6.57
CA LEU A 53 2.29 -7.16 7.86
C LEU A 53 0.84 -7.63 8.09
N LEU A 54 0.67 -8.54 9.04
CA LEU A 54 -0.64 -9.03 9.46
C LEU A 54 -1.20 -8.13 10.56
N TYR A 55 -2.32 -7.50 10.27
CA TYR A 55 -3.13 -6.73 11.23
C TYR A 55 -4.29 -7.60 11.69
N LEU A 56 -4.20 -8.11 12.90
CA LEU A 56 -5.17 -9.03 13.48
C LEU A 56 -5.96 -8.33 14.60
N PRO A 57 -7.26 -8.03 14.41
CA PRO A 57 -8.10 -7.46 15.45
C PRO A 57 -8.20 -8.38 16.67
N LYS A 58 -8.18 -7.80 17.85
CA LYS A 58 -8.31 -8.56 19.10
C LYS A 58 -9.60 -9.36 19.12
N GLY A 59 -9.49 -10.65 19.40
CA GLY A 59 -10.62 -11.59 19.39
C GLY A 59 -10.92 -12.22 18.03
N ALA A 60 -10.18 -11.86 16.96
CA ALA A 60 -10.25 -12.61 15.72
C ALA A 60 -9.52 -13.96 15.87
N GLY A 61 -10.12 -15.03 15.39
CA GLY A 61 -9.62 -16.40 15.49
C GLY A 61 -10.67 -17.40 15.03
N GLU A 62 -10.42 -18.68 15.24
CA GLU A 62 -11.32 -19.77 14.82
C GLU A 62 -12.74 -19.62 15.37
N ALA A 63 -12.88 -19.21 16.65
CA ALA A 63 -14.18 -19.00 17.28
C ALA A 63 -14.88 -17.71 16.82
N SER A 64 -14.17 -16.80 16.15
CA SER A 64 -14.70 -15.54 15.64
C SER A 64 -13.93 -15.09 14.40
N PRO A 65 -14.06 -15.82 13.29
CA PRO A 65 -13.40 -15.45 12.04
C PRO A 65 -13.96 -14.14 11.49
N ARG A 66 -13.17 -13.45 10.67
CA ARG A 66 -13.48 -12.09 10.19
C ARG A 66 -13.38 -12.00 8.67
N PRO A 67 -14.19 -11.13 8.04
CA PRO A 67 -13.90 -10.68 6.69
C PRO A 67 -12.47 -10.16 6.61
N THR A 68 -11.76 -10.58 5.58
CA THR A 68 -10.31 -10.35 5.45
C THR A 68 -10.02 -9.52 4.22
N VAL A 69 -9.01 -8.65 4.27
CA VAL A 69 -8.53 -7.90 3.11
C VAL A 69 -7.03 -8.14 2.93
N VAL A 70 -6.63 -8.59 1.74
CA VAL A 70 -5.24 -8.63 1.32
C VAL A 70 -4.97 -7.39 0.48
N THR A 71 -3.97 -6.60 0.89
CA THR A 71 -3.59 -5.37 0.19
C THR A 71 -2.12 -5.42 -0.22
N THR A 72 -1.77 -4.84 -1.37
CA THR A 72 -0.37 -4.79 -1.80
C THR A 72 -0.01 -3.48 -2.48
N HIS A 73 1.27 -3.20 -2.48
CA HIS A 73 1.88 -1.96 -2.95
C HIS A 73 2.07 -1.93 -4.48
N GLY A 74 2.51 -0.78 -4.99
CA GLY A 74 2.96 -0.60 -6.37
C GLY A 74 4.44 -0.93 -6.56
N TYR A 75 4.95 -0.65 -7.74
CA TYR A 75 6.35 -0.91 -8.13
C TYR A 75 7.34 -0.17 -7.23
N LEU A 76 8.43 -0.85 -6.85
CA LEU A 76 9.51 -0.34 -5.98
C LEU A 76 9.04 0.15 -4.59
N ASN A 77 7.99 -0.45 -4.06
CA ASN A 77 7.44 -0.13 -2.75
C ASN A 77 7.47 -1.35 -1.81
N SER A 78 6.83 -1.25 -0.66
CA SER A 78 6.74 -2.31 0.34
C SER A 78 5.38 -2.30 1.04
N ALA A 79 5.13 -3.30 1.88
CA ALA A 79 3.88 -3.47 2.63
C ALA A 79 3.50 -2.23 3.45
N GLU A 80 4.48 -1.49 3.96
CA GLU A 80 4.27 -0.29 4.78
C GLU A 80 3.52 0.82 4.02
N MET A 81 3.61 0.86 2.68
CA MET A 81 2.83 1.82 1.88
C MET A 81 1.33 1.54 1.87
N GLN A 82 0.89 0.42 2.47
CA GLN A 82 -0.52 0.08 2.63
C GLN A 82 -1.07 0.39 4.03
N ASP A 83 -0.30 1.05 4.89
CA ASP A 83 -0.66 1.36 6.27
C ASP A 83 -2.00 2.07 6.40
N LEU A 84 -2.30 3.04 5.52
CA LEU A 84 -3.57 3.76 5.54
C LEU A 84 -4.78 2.80 5.44
N ASN A 85 -4.71 1.83 4.52
CA ASN A 85 -5.77 0.84 4.34
C ASN A 85 -5.76 -0.18 5.49
N ALA A 86 -4.58 -0.66 5.87
CA ALA A 86 -4.44 -1.71 6.89
C ALA A 86 -4.89 -1.24 8.28
N ILE A 87 -4.46 -0.03 8.69
CA ILE A 87 -4.88 0.56 9.96
C ILE A 87 -6.40 0.77 9.99
N GLU A 88 -6.94 1.38 8.93
CA GLU A 88 -8.35 1.78 8.95
C GLU A 88 -9.31 0.60 8.80
N LEU A 89 -8.99 -0.39 7.99
CA LEU A 89 -9.78 -1.61 7.89
C LEU A 89 -9.70 -2.45 9.17
N SER A 90 -8.50 -2.63 9.72
CA SER A 90 -8.34 -3.44 10.94
C SER A 90 -8.99 -2.81 12.18
N ARG A 91 -9.01 -1.48 12.28
CA ARG A 91 -9.79 -0.76 13.33
C ARG A 91 -11.29 -1.03 13.24
N ARG A 92 -11.78 -1.36 12.05
CA ARG A 92 -13.19 -1.71 11.79
C ARG A 92 -13.47 -3.20 11.94
N GLY A 93 -12.44 -3.98 12.32
CA GLY A 93 -12.59 -5.40 12.66
C GLY A 93 -12.22 -6.37 11.53
N HIS A 94 -11.79 -5.88 10.38
CA HIS A 94 -11.26 -6.74 9.32
C HIS A 94 -9.89 -7.31 9.71
N VAL A 95 -9.61 -8.55 9.38
CA VAL A 95 -8.22 -9.03 9.30
C VAL A 95 -7.60 -8.43 8.04
N VAL A 96 -6.38 -7.89 8.15
CA VAL A 96 -5.69 -7.32 6.98
C VAL A 96 -4.28 -7.88 6.85
N LEU A 97 -3.92 -8.31 5.65
CA LEU A 97 -2.55 -8.61 5.28
C LEU A 97 -2.05 -7.55 4.29
N ALA A 98 -1.12 -6.72 4.72
CA ALA A 98 -0.36 -5.85 3.83
C ALA A 98 0.86 -6.62 3.32
N LEU A 99 0.84 -6.98 2.04
CA LEU A 99 1.77 -7.93 1.41
C LEU A 99 2.96 -7.20 0.78
N ASP A 100 4.16 -7.72 0.98
CA ASP A 100 5.32 -7.47 0.13
C ASP A 100 5.26 -8.40 -1.10
N MET A 101 5.31 -7.86 -2.32
CA MET A 101 5.43 -8.69 -3.53
C MET A 101 6.79 -9.39 -3.57
N TYR A 102 6.95 -10.40 -4.43
CA TYR A 102 8.24 -11.08 -4.62
C TYR A 102 9.37 -10.09 -4.88
N ASP A 103 10.52 -10.27 -4.22
CA ASP A 103 11.73 -9.42 -4.25
C ASP A 103 11.49 -7.94 -3.88
N HIS A 104 10.41 -7.69 -3.14
CA HIS A 104 10.14 -6.39 -2.53
C HIS A 104 10.04 -6.55 -1.00
N GLY A 105 10.40 -5.49 -0.28
CA GLY A 105 10.34 -5.48 1.18
C GLY A 105 11.11 -6.65 1.80
N HIS A 106 10.40 -7.56 2.43
CA HIS A 106 10.97 -8.74 3.08
C HIS A 106 10.64 -10.07 2.35
N SER A 107 10.02 -10.00 1.19
CA SER A 107 9.75 -11.17 0.36
C SER A 107 10.95 -11.54 -0.50
N ALA A 108 11.13 -12.81 -0.77
CA ALA A 108 12.19 -13.31 -1.64
C ALA A 108 11.62 -14.31 -2.65
N ALA A 109 11.99 -14.16 -3.92
CA ALA A 109 11.61 -15.08 -4.97
C ALA A 109 12.68 -16.15 -5.22
N ASN A 110 12.24 -17.32 -5.69
CA ASN A 110 13.11 -18.34 -6.23
C ASN A 110 13.80 -17.82 -7.52
N ALA A 111 14.98 -18.37 -7.82
CA ALA A 111 15.72 -17.99 -9.00
C ALA A 111 14.86 -18.11 -10.28
N GLY A 112 14.81 -17.06 -11.06
CA GLY A 112 14.07 -17.00 -12.32
C GLY A 112 12.64 -16.45 -12.22
N VAL A 113 12.04 -16.34 -11.04
CA VAL A 113 10.68 -15.77 -10.88
C VAL A 113 10.66 -14.29 -11.22
N THR A 114 11.64 -13.53 -10.74
CA THR A 114 11.77 -12.10 -10.98
C THR A 114 12.75 -11.75 -12.08
N GLY A 115 13.14 -12.71 -12.88
CA GLY A 115 14.06 -12.52 -14.03
C GLY A 115 13.50 -11.60 -15.12
N SER A 116 12.22 -11.26 -15.07
CA SER A 116 11.56 -10.25 -15.88
C SER A 116 10.70 -9.32 -15.01
N PHE A 117 10.47 -8.12 -15.51
CA PHE A 117 9.56 -7.16 -14.88
C PHE A 117 8.17 -7.72 -14.56
N PHE A 118 7.67 -8.67 -15.32
CA PHE A 118 6.36 -9.29 -15.13
C PHE A 118 6.38 -10.55 -14.23
N GLY A 119 7.55 -10.93 -13.66
CA GLY A 119 7.68 -12.17 -12.90
C GLY A 119 7.22 -12.08 -11.45
N PHE A 120 7.18 -10.90 -10.86
CA PHE A 120 6.99 -10.76 -9.40
C PHE A 120 5.59 -10.33 -8.96
N TRP A 121 4.89 -9.55 -9.73
CA TRP A 121 3.64 -8.92 -9.29
C TRP A 121 2.35 -9.59 -9.78
N PRO A 122 2.28 -10.28 -10.93
CA PRO A 122 0.98 -10.79 -11.40
C PRO A 122 0.31 -11.79 -10.46
N THR A 123 1.07 -12.68 -9.85
CA THR A 123 0.50 -13.78 -9.05
C THR A 123 0.68 -13.62 -7.54
N ALA A 124 1.49 -12.67 -7.07
CA ALA A 124 1.79 -12.51 -5.64
C ALA A 124 0.54 -12.35 -4.77
N MET A 125 -0.46 -11.60 -5.24
CA MET A 125 -1.73 -11.42 -4.53
C MET A 125 -2.48 -12.74 -4.37
N TYR A 126 -2.54 -13.56 -5.44
CA TYR A 126 -3.28 -14.82 -5.38
C TYR A 126 -2.58 -15.85 -4.49
N ASP A 127 -1.25 -15.92 -4.56
CA ASP A 127 -0.47 -16.78 -3.65
C ASP A 127 -0.72 -16.40 -2.18
N ALA A 128 -0.82 -15.10 -1.89
CA ALA A 128 -1.18 -14.62 -0.55
C ALA A 128 -2.64 -14.91 -0.16
N VAL A 129 -3.58 -14.81 -1.10
CA VAL A 129 -4.98 -15.18 -0.86
C VAL A 129 -5.11 -16.66 -0.54
N GLN A 130 -4.40 -17.54 -1.24
CA GLN A 130 -4.39 -18.98 -0.94
C GLN A 130 -3.90 -19.25 0.48
N TYR A 131 -2.79 -18.64 0.89
CA TYR A 131 -2.30 -18.74 2.27
C TYR A 131 -3.31 -18.22 3.29
N MET A 132 -3.89 -17.04 3.05
CA MET A 132 -4.86 -16.44 3.99
C MET A 132 -6.14 -17.26 4.10
N TYR A 133 -6.61 -17.84 3.00
CA TYR A 133 -7.80 -18.69 3.01
C TYR A 133 -7.69 -19.88 3.98
N GLU A 134 -6.50 -20.43 4.19
CA GLU A 134 -6.28 -21.54 5.11
C GLU A 134 -6.20 -21.10 6.58
N GLN A 135 -6.22 -19.80 6.86
CA GLN A 135 -6.06 -19.32 8.23
C GLN A 135 -7.39 -19.40 9.02
N PRO A 136 -7.36 -19.84 10.30
CA PRO A 136 -8.57 -20.04 11.09
C PRO A 136 -9.32 -18.74 11.43
N TYR A 137 -8.68 -17.60 11.32
CA TYR A 137 -9.27 -16.28 11.56
C TYR A 137 -9.94 -15.67 10.31
N VAL A 138 -9.89 -16.33 9.17
CA VAL A 138 -10.53 -15.87 7.92
C VAL A 138 -11.94 -16.45 7.82
N LEU A 139 -12.92 -15.58 7.63
CA LEU A 139 -14.30 -15.95 7.52
C LEU A 139 -14.55 -16.67 6.16
N LYS A 140 -15.31 -17.76 6.24
CA LYS A 140 -15.85 -18.50 5.09
C LYS A 140 -17.38 -18.55 5.21
N ASP A 141 -18.06 -18.57 4.08
CA ASP A 141 -19.50 -18.77 4.05
C ASP A 141 -19.87 -20.25 4.26
N ALA A 142 -21.16 -20.55 4.25
CA ALA A 142 -21.67 -21.92 4.46
C ALA A 142 -21.29 -22.88 3.31
N ALA A 143 -20.95 -22.38 2.14
CA ALA A 143 -20.48 -23.16 0.99
C ALA A 143 -18.96 -23.35 1.00
N GLY A 144 -18.25 -22.74 1.95
CA GLY A 144 -16.79 -22.76 2.05
C GLY A 144 -16.10 -21.65 1.27
N ASN A 145 -16.82 -20.71 0.65
CA ASN A 145 -16.20 -19.60 -0.04
C ASN A 145 -15.55 -18.63 0.96
N GLY A 146 -14.37 -18.11 0.59
CA GLY A 146 -13.66 -17.15 1.41
C GLY A 146 -14.30 -15.76 1.36
N ILE A 147 -14.44 -15.11 2.50
CA ILE A 147 -14.86 -13.71 2.58
C ILE A 147 -13.60 -12.83 2.59
N ILE A 148 -12.87 -12.89 1.46
CA ILE A 148 -11.60 -12.20 1.28
C ILE A 148 -11.77 -11.11 0.21
N GLY A 149 -11.38 -9.88 0.55
CA GLY A 149 -11.23 -8.78 -0.37
C GLY A 149 -9.77 -8.64 -0.83
N VAL A 150 -9.57 -8.21 -2.06
CA VAL A 150 -8.24 -7.88 -2.58
C VAL A 150 -8.19 -6.43 -3.01
N THR A 151 -7.11 -5.75 -2.64
CA THR A 151 -6.87 -4.36 -3.06
C THR A 151 -5.39 -4.13 -3.31
N GLY A 152 -5.07 -3.19 -4.16
CA GLY A 152 -3.67 -2.86 -4.42
C GLY A 152 -3.55 -1.61 -5.26
N HIS A 153 -2.40 -0.96 -5.14
CA HIS A 153 -2.10 0.26 -5.88
C HIS A 153 -1.21 -0.02 -7.08
N SER A 154 -1.54 0.56 -8.24
CA SER A 154 -0.69 0.48 -9.44
C SER A 154 -0.48 -1.01 -9.84
N MET A 155 0.75 -1.51 -9.82
CA MET A 155 1.03 -2.94 -10.04
C MET A 155 0.32 -3.85 -9.06
N GLY A 156 0.11 -3.42 -7.82
CA GLY A 156 -0.71 -4.14 -6.84
C GLY A 156 -2.16 -4.22 -7.26
N GLY A 157 -2.70 -3.19 -7.92
CA GLY A 157 -4.03 -3.23 -8.51
C GLY A 157 -4.13 -4.26 -9.64
N PHE A 158 -3.12 -4.33 -10.51
CA PHE A 158 -3.04 -5.37 -11.53
C PHE A 158 -2.92 -6.76 -10.92
N SER A 159 -2.09 -6.94 -9.88
CA SER A 159 -1.99 -8.21 -9.15
C SER A 159 -3.34 -8.62 -8.54
N SER A 160 -4.13 -7.66 -8.05
CA SER A 160 -5.48 -7.90 -7.55
C SER A 160 -6.43 -8.37 -8.65
N THR A 161 -6.38 -7.76 -9.84
CA THR A 161 -7.16 -8.19 -11.01
C THR A 161 -6.77 -9.59 -11.46
N THR A 162 -5.45 -9.87 -11.51
CA THR A 162 -4.94 -11.20 -11.83
C THR A 162 -5.39 -12.26 -10.83
N ALA A 163 -5.37 -11.91 -9.52
CA ALA A 163 -5.84 -12.81 -8.47
C ALA A 163 -7.32 -13.19 -8.64
N ILE A 164 -8.17 -12.23 -9.01
CA ILE A 164 -9.59 -12.49 -9.28
C ILE A 164 -9.76 -13.46 -10.47
N TYR A 165 -8.98 -13.26 -11.54
CA TYR A 165 -8.97 -14.14 -12.70
C TYR A 165 -8.55 -15.57 -12.33
N LEU A 166 -7.45 -15.73 -11.59
CA LEU A 166 -6.95 -17.04 -11.16
C LEU A 166 -7.94 -17.73 -10.21
N ASP A 167 -8.56 -16.98 -9.30
CA ASP A 167 -9.57 -17.51 -8.38
C ASP A 167 -10.82 -18.01 -9.13
N GLU A 168 -11.21 -17.36 -10.23
CA GLU A 168 -12.33 -17.83 -11.04
C GLU A 168 -11.98 -19.10 -11.85
N GLN A 169 -10.72 -19.22 -12.28
CA GLN A 169 -10.25 -20.46 -12.91
C GLN A 169 -10.22 -21.62 -11.91
N ASP A 170 -9.70 -21.38 -10.69
CA ASP A 170 -9.70 -22.38 -9.62
C ASP A 170 -11.12 -22.76 -9.20
N PHE A 171 -12.05 -21.81 -9.18
CA PHE A 171 -13.45 -22.06 -8.91
C PHE A 171 -14.07 -23.04 -9.91
N ALA A 172 -13.73 -22.92 -11.18
CA ALA A 172 -14.24 -23.84 -12.21
C ALA A 172 -13.83 -25.31 -11.94
N ALA A 173 -12.70 -25.52 -11.25
CA ALA A 173 -12.21 -26.84 -10.89
C ALA A 173 -12.65 -27.31 -9.49
N SER A 174 -12.71 -26.41 -8.52
CA SER A 174 -12.94 -26.72 -7.09
C SER A 174 -14.37 -26.47 -6.62
N GLY A 175 -15.11 -25.59 -7.28
CA GLY A 175 -16.41 -25.08 -6.82
C GLY A 175 -16.32 -24.11 -5.64
N ILE A 176 -15.10 -23.65 -5.27
CA ILE A 176 -14.87 -22.75 -4.14
C ILE A 176 -14.19 -21.46 -4.61
N ARG A 177 -14.80 -20.33 -4.34
CA ARG A 177 -14.19 -19.00 -4.52
C ARG A 177 -13.54 -18.53 -3.24
N LYS A 178 -12.25 -18.15 -3.31
CA LYS A 178 -11.52 -17.60 -2.17
C LYS A 178 -11.68 -16.08 -2.07
N ILE A 179 -11.83 -15.39 -3.21
CA ILE A 179 -11.98 -13.94 -3.31
C ILE A 179 -13.46 -13.56 -3.46
N TYR A 180 -13.95 -12.72 -2.56
CA TYR A 180 -15.33 -12.23 -2.54
C TYR A 180 -15.48 -10.86 -3.24
N ALA A 181 -14.50 -9.97 -3.09
CA ALA A 181 -14.55 -8.62 -3.61
C ALA A 181 -13.16 -8.10 -4.00
N GLY A 182 -13.10 -7.09 -4.87
CA GLY A 182 -11.83 -6.46 -5.27
C GLY A 182 -11.96 -4.97 -5.57
N LEU A 183 -11.01 -4.18 -5.05
CA LEU A 183 -10.89 -2.75 -5.33
C LEU A 183 -9.49 -2.43 -5.80
N THR A 184 -9.34 -1.98 -7.05
CA THR A 184 -8.03 -1.55 -7.57
C THR A 184 -7.83 -0.05 -7.38
N HIS A 185 -6.63 0.36 -7.02
CA HIS A 185 -6.24 1.77 -6.91
C HIS A 185 -5.22 2.12 -8.00
N GLY A 186 -5.53 3.07 -8.85
CA GLY A 186 -4.60 3.51 -9.89
C GLY A 186 -4.18 2.37 -10.82
N SER A 187 -5.13 1.53 -11.20
CA SER A 187 -4.93 0.43 -12.15
C SER A 187 -6.28 0.09 -12.77
N ASP A 188 -6.35 -0.02 -14.07
CA ASP A 188 -7.57 -0.36 -14.79
C ASP A 188 -7.54 -1.80 -15.30
N TYR A 189 -8.69 -2.30 -15.71
CA TYR A 189 -8.85 -3.67 -16.24
C TYR A 189 -8.24 -3.87 -17.62
N GLN A 190 -7.89 -2.82 -18.36
CA GLN A 190 -7.23 -2.95 -19.66
C GLN A 190 -5.89 -3.68 -19.57
N TRP A 191 -5.27 -3.70 -18.39
CA TRP A 191 -4.01 -4.38 -18.14
C TRP A 191 -4.11 -5.89 -18.14
N THR A 192 -5.31 -6.48 -18.13
CA THR A 192 -5.48 -7.93 -18.23
C THR A 192 -4.93 -8.50 -19.54
N GLY A 193 -4.88 -7.71 -20.61
CA GLY A 193 -4.19 -8.08 -21.85
C GLY A 193 -2.69 -8.32 -21.69
N MET A 194 -2.08 -7.80 -20.61
CA MET A 194 -0.67 -8.00 -20.30
C MET A 194 -0.36 -9.35 -19.62
N LEU A 195 -1.36 -10.14 -19.24
CA LEU A 195 -1.18 -11.47 -18.65
C LEU A 195 -0.30 -12.39 -19.50
N GLY A 196 -0.32 -12.23 -20.83
CA GLY A 196 0.56 -12.96 -21.74
C GLY A 196 2.04 -12.76 -21.48
N PHE A 197 2.47 -11.57 -21.01
CA PHE A 197 3.86 -11.31 -20.64
C PHE A 197 4.27 -12.04 -19.36
N ALA A 198 3.30 -12.41 -18.51
CA ALA A 198 3.52 -13.20 -17.31
C ALA A 198 3.42 -14.72 -17.56
N GLY A 199 3.33 -15.15 -18.83
CA GLY A 199 3.17 -16.55 -19.19
C GLY A 199 1.76 -17.09 -19.02
N MET A 200 0.77 -16.24 -18.74
CA MET A 200 -0.65 -16.59 -18.65
C MET A 200 -1.39 -16.24 -19.95
N THR A 201 -2.59 -16.76 -20.12
CA THR A 201 -3.41 -16.41 -21.29
C THR A 201 -3.82 -14.94 -21.21
N ALA A 202 -3.46 -14.15 -22.23
CA ALA A 202 -3.94 -12.78 -22.35
C ALA A 202 -5.45 -12.80 -22.60
N ILE A 203 -6.18 -11.94 -21.86
CA ILE A 203 -7.62 -11.81 -22.00
C ILE A 203 -8.00 -10.35 -22.24
N ASP A 204 -9.10 -10.15 -22.92
CA ASP A 204 -9.69 -8.84 -23.09
C ASP A 204 -10.26 -8.30 -21.77
N ALA A 205 -10.06 -7.01 -21.50
CA ALA A 205 -10.52 -6.39 -20.28
C ALA A 205 -12.05 -6.44 -20.10
N THR A 206 -12.80 -6.37 -21.20
CA THR A 206 -14.26 -6.47 -21.19
C THR A 206 -14.68 -7.89 -20.81
N VAL A 207 -14.07 -8.90 -21.42
CA VAL A 207 -14.31 -10.31 -21.10
C VAL A 207 -14.00 -10.60 -19.64
N MET A 208 -12.89 -10.06 -19.12
CA MET A 208 -12.54 -10.20 -17.70
C MET A 208 -13.59 -9.57 -16.78
N ALA A 209 -14.04 -8.36 -17.11
CA ALA A 209 -15.03 -7.66 -16.30
C ALA A 209 -16.40 -8.34 -16.31
N GLU A 210 -16.82 -8.91 -17.45
CA GLU A 210 -18.06 -9.65 -17.61
C GLU A 210 -18.04 -11.00 -16.89
N ASN A 211 -16.89 -11.66 -16.81
CA ASN A 211 -16.73 -13.00 -16.26
C ASN A 211 -16.03 -13.01 -14.89
N ALA A 212 -16.26 -12.00 -14.09
CA ALA A 212 -15.71 -11.92 -12.73
C ALA A 212 -16.53 -12.69 -11.67
N GLY A 213 -17.41 -13.56 -12.09
CA GLY A 213 -18.14 -14.52 -11.25
C GLY A 213 -19.11 -13.90 -10.25
N GLY A 214 -19.76 -12.81 -10.60
CA GLY A 214 -20.73 -12.13 -9.72
C GLY A 214 -20.12 -11.42 -8.51
N ARG A 215 -18.79 -11.18 -8.50
CA ARG A 215 -18.11 -10.48 -7.40
C ARG A 215 -18.43 -8.99 -7.37
N THR A 216 -18.34 -8.41 -6.17
CA THR A 216 -18.35 -6.95 -6.01
C THR A 216 -16.96 -6.39 -6.34
N LEU A 217 -16.88 -5.56 -7.40
CA LEU A 217 -15.63 -4.99 -7.86
C LEU A 217 -15.71 -3.47 -7.91
N GLY A 218 -14.58 -2.82 -7.58
CA GLY A 218 -14.43 -1.38 -7.63
C GLY A 218 -13.10 -0.95 -8.24
N MET A 219 -13.05 0.27 -8.68
CA MET A 219 -11.87 0.90 -9.23
C MET A 219 -11.75 2.32 -8.69
N LEU A 220 -10.57 2.71 -8.23
CA LEU A 220 -10.25 4.08 -7.86
C LEU A 220 -9.41 4.69 -8.99
N ALA A 221 -10.07 5.43 -9.85
CA ALA A 221 -9.51 6.09 -11.01
C ALA A 221 -9.29 7.57 -10.72
N ALA A 222 -8.13 7.94 -10.18
CA ALA A 222 -7.81 9.33 -9.88
C ALA A 222 -7.88 10.19 -11.15
N GLN A 223 -8.51 11.39 -11.07
CA GLN A 223 -8.77 12.24 -12.23
C GLN A 223 -7.51 12.69 -12.98
N PHE A 224 -6.38 12.76 -12.28
CA PHE A 224 -5.09 13.20 -12.82
C PHE A 224 -4.04 12.11 -12.74
N ASP A 225 -4.47 10.84 -12.79
CA ASP A 225 -3.54 9.71 -12.85
C ASP A 225 -2.64 9.84 -14.08
N GLU A 226 -1.32 9.79 -13.86
CA GLU A 226 -0.32 10.02 -14.90
C GLU A 226 -0.01 8.76 -15.72
N PHE A 227 -0.42 7.57 -15.25
CA PHE A 227 -0.03 6.30 -15.82
C PHE A 227 -1.18 5.54 -16.47
N PHE A 228 -2.38 5.61 -15.90
CA PHE A 228 -3.54 4.80 -16.28
C PHE A 228 -4.74 5.66 -16.63
N PHE A 229 -5.85 5.02 -16.99
CA PHE A 229 -7.13 5.67 -17.28
C PHE A 229 -7.10 6.55 -18.53
N ASN A 230 -6.68 5.93 -19.64
CA ASN A 230 -6.57 6.62 -20.93
C ASN A 230 -7.94 7.03 -21.50
N ALA A 231 -7.94 8.08 -22.31
CA ALA A 231 -9.06 8.40 -23.18
C ALA A 231 -9.22 7.32 -24.26
N ASP A 232 -10.43 7.22 -24.82
CA ASP A 232 -10.72 6.29 -25.94
C ASP A 232 -9.76 6.54 -27.12
N GLY A 233 -9.20 5.47 -27.65
CA GLY A 233 -8.23 5.51 -28.75
C GLY A 233 -6.82 5.98 -28.39
N ALA A 234 -6.57 6.34 -27.11
CA ALA A 234 -5.23 6.67 -26.64
C ALA A 234 -4.47 5.39 -26.24
N THR A 235 -3.17 5.37 -26.55
CA THR A 235 -2.26 4.28 -26.20
C THR A 235 -1.07 4.79 -25.41
N GLY A 236 -0.48 3.92 -24.60
CA GLY A 236 0.76 4.19 -23.89
C GLY A 236 0.71 5.35 -22.89
N GLY A 237 -0.45 5.67 -22.38
CA GLY A 237 -0.60 6.69 -21.37
C GLY A 237 -0.36 8.12 -21.81
N THR A 238 -0.46 8.40 -23.10
CA THR A 238 -0.16 9.72 -23.68
C THR A 238 -1.28 10.73 -23.51
N VAL A 239 -2.53 10.29 -23.45
CA VAL A 239 -3.73 11.13 -23.23
C VAL A 239 -4.54 10.59 -22.08
N ARG A 240 -4.70 11.39 -21.06
CA ARG A 240 -5.49 11.06 -19.87
C ARG A 240 -6.91 11.58 -19.99
N LYS A 241 -7.88 10.79 -19.57
CA LYS A 241 -9.27 11.21 -19.51
C LYS A 241 -9.60 11.69 -18.10
N LYS A 242 -9.85 12.98 -17.97
CA LYS A 242 -10.24 13.57 -16.69
C LYS A 242 -11.52 12.95 -16.13
N ASP A 243 -12.47 12.63 -17.00
CA ASP A 243 -13.69 11.90 -16.68
C ASP A 243 -13.61 10.49 -17.28
N TYR A 244 -12.87 9.62 -16.61
CA TYR A 244 -12.63 8.26 -17.08
C TYR A 244 -13.93 7.46 -17.21
N VAL A 245 -14.93 7.69 -16.36
CA VAL A 245 -16.21 6.96 -16.38
C VAL A 245 -16.96 7.11 -17.70
N ALA A 246 -16.68 8.15 -18.48
CA ALA A 246 -17.28 8.35 -19.80
C ALA A 246 -16.61 7.57 -20.94
N THR A 247 -15.49 6.86 -20.66
CA THR A 247 -14.77 6.07 -21.68
C THR A 247 -15.48 4.76 -21.99
N SER A 248 -15.20 4.18 -23.15
CA SER A 248 -15.70 2.87 -23.54
C SER A 248 -15.28 1.77 -22.57
N SER A 249 -14.04 1.80 -22.09
CA SER A 249 -13.51 0.85 -21.12
C SER A 249 -14.25 0.90 -19.78
N ALA A 250 -14.53 2.11 -19.26
CA ALA A 250 -15.27 2.27 -18.01
C ALA A 250 -16.74 1.84 -18.16
N LYS A 251 -17.37 2.13 -19.30
CA LYS A 251 -18.74 1.67 -19.62
C LYS A 251 -18.83 0.16 -19.66
N ALA A 252 -17.87 -0.51 -20.32
CA ALA A 252 -17.79 -1.96 -20.35
C ALA A 252 -17.58 -2.53 -18.94
N TYR A 253 -16.67 -1.97 -18.15
CA TYR A 253 -16.44 -2.40 -16.77
C TYR A 253 -17.67 -2.24 -15.88
N LEU A 254 -18.38 -1.12 -15.97
CA LEU A 254 -19.60 -0.85 -15.20
C LEU A 254 -20.85 -1.52 -15.81
N GLN A 255 -20.76 -2.04 -17.03
CA GLN A 255 -21.87 -2.60 -17.79
C GLN A 255 -23.05 -1.60 -17.93
N GLN A 256 -22.71 -0.33 -18.22
CA GLN A 256 -23.65 0.78 -18.31
C GLN A 256 -23.35 1.68 -19.51
N GLU A 257 -24.38 2.16 -20.19
CA GLU A 257 -24.23 3.08 -21.34
C GLU A 257 -23.86 4.51 -20.94
N ALA A 258 -24.39 4.99 -19.82
CA ALA A 258 -24.18 6.37 -19.33
C ALA A 258 -23.85 6.37 -17.83
N PRO A 259 -22.73 5.75 -17.41
CA PRO A 259 -22.41 5.63 -16.01
C PRO A 259 -21.96 6.97 -15.40
N GLN A 260 -22.12 7.07 -14.07
CA GLN A 260 -21.64 8.19 -13.27
C GLN A 260 -20.59 7.67 -12.28
N ALA A 261 -19.58 8.52 -12.02
CA ALA A 261 -18.58 8.24 -11.00
C ALA A 261 -19.24 8.17 -9.60
N ASN A 262 -18.63 7.37 -8.72
CA ASN A 262 -19.06 7.19 -7.33
C ASN A 262 -20.49 6.62 -7.18
N THR A 263 -20.97 5.92 -8.19
CA THR A 263 -22.31 5.31 -8.22
C THR A 263 -22.19 3.81 -8.35
N TRP A 264 -22.94 3.08 -7.53
CA TRP A 264 -23.02 1.63 -7.57
C TRP A 264 -23.97 1.16 -8.68
N TYR A 265 -23.56 0.13 -9.40
CA TYR A 265 -24.32 -0.55 -10.43
C TYR A 265 -24.35 -2.05 -10.18
N ASP A 266 -25.53 -2.65 -10.25
CA ASP A 266 -25.66 -4.10 -10.25
C ASP A 266 -25.34 -4.65 -11.64
N THR A 267 -24.74 -5.84 -11.69
CA THR A 267 -24.40 -6.53 -12.94
C THR A 267 -25.31 -7.75 -13.15
N PRO A 268 -25.53 -8.18 -14.41
CA PRO A 268 -26.43 -9.30 -14.71
C PRO A 268 -26.03 -10.63 -14.06
N ASP A 269 -24.73 -10.80 -13.73
CA ASP A 269 -24.19 -11.98 -13.05
C ASP A 269 -24.38 -11.95 -11.52
N GLY A 270 -25.09 -10.94 -10.99
CA GLY A 270 -25.35 -10.77 -9.56
C GLY A 270 -24.28 -10.03 -8.79
N GLY A 271 -23.26 -9.51 -9.46
CA GLY A 271 -22.22 -8.68 -8.86
C GLY A 271 -22.60 -7.21 -8.76
N LYS A 272 -21.68 -6.43 -8.23
CA LYS A 272 -21.76 -4.96 -8.17
C LYS A 272 -20.51 -4.32 -8.70
N ARG A 273 -20.62 -3.13 -9.29
CA ARG A 273 -19.50 -2.35 -9.84
C ARG A 273 -19.57 -0.91 -9.37
N ILE A 274 -18.40 -0.32 -9.16
CA ILE A 274 -18.24 1.11 -8.90
C ILE A 274 -16.91 1.62 -9.44
N ILE A 275 -16.88 2.88 -9.91
CA ILE A 275 -15.65 3.62 -10.18
C ILE A 275 -15.67 4.89 -9.34
N TYR A 276 -14.69 5.00 -8.45
CA TYR A 276 -14.43 6.24 -7.70
C TYR A 276 -13.46 7.12 -8.48
N GLN A 277 -13.76 8.41 -8.58
CA GLN A 277 -12.90 9.38 -9.27
C GLN A 277 -12.49 10.55 -8.37
N PRO A 278 -11.58 10.34 -7.42
CA PRO A 278 -11.06 11.42 -6.59
C PRO A 278 -10.21 12.40 -7.39
N TYR A 279 -10.26 13.68 -6.98
CA TYR A 279 -9.49 14.78 -7.58
C TYR A 279 -8.04 14.75 -7.07
N GLN A 280 -7.23 13.85 -7.63
CA GLN A 280 -5.83 13.63 -7.23
C GLN A 280 -5.02 12.95 -8.33
N ILE A 281 -3.71 12.88 -8.13
CA ILE A 281 -2.73 12.21 -8.99
C ILE A 281 -2.49 10.76 -8.53
N HIS A 282 -1.81 9.95 -9.35
CA HIS A 282 -1.53 8.54 -9.09
C HIS A 282 -0.81 8.29 -7.74
N PRO A 283 0.34 8.94 -7.42
CA PRO A 283 1.03 8.67 -6.17
C PRO A 283 0.25 9.12 -4.93
N TRP A 284 -0.67 10.08 -5.08
CA TRP A 284 -1.43 10.61 -3.96
C TRP A 284 -2.44 9.61 -3.39
N ASN A 285 -2.72 8.52 -4.10
CA ASN A 285 -3.57 7.43 -3.59
C ASN A 285 -3.04 6.86 -2.27
N HIS A 286 -1.74 6.91 -2.01
CA HIS A 286 -1.11 6.47 -0.76
C HIS A 286 -1.19 7.47 0.40
N PHE A 287 -1.65 8.70 0.14
CA PHE A 287 -1.64 9.79 1.14
C PHE A 287 -2.99 10.51 1.21
N SER A 288 -4.05 9.88 0.70
CA SER A 288 -5.36 10.50 0.54
C SER A 288 -6.38 9.93 1.50
N THR A 289 -6.86 10.77 2.41
CA THR A 289 -8.01 10.44 3.26
C THR A 289 -9.27 10.16 2.42
N LYS A 290 -9.37 10.77 1.23
CA LYS A 290 -10.48 10.52 0.31
C LYS A 290 -10.40 9.13 -0.32
N ALA A 291 -9.22 8.72 -0.78
CA ALA A 291 -9.01 7.38 -1.31
C ALA A 291 -9.26 6.30 -0.24
N THR A 292 -8.75 6.53 0.97
CA THR A 292 -9.02 5.65 2.12
C THR A 292 -10.51 5.58 2.43
N ALA A 293 -11.24 6.71 2.44
CA ALA A 293 -12.68 6.71 2.67
C ALA A 293 -13.41 5.87 1.61
N HIS A 294 -13.06 6.00 0.33
CA HIS A 294 -13.63 5.18 -0.73
C HIS A 294 -13.35 3.68 -0.54
N THR A 295 -12.14 3.32 -0.09
CA THR A 295 -11.80 1.93 0.25
C THR A 295 -12.68 1.39 1.39
N LEU A 296 -12.89 2.18 2.42
CA LEU A 296 -13.72 1.82 3.56
C LEU A 296 -15.19 1.68 3.18
N ASP A 297 -15.72 2.62 2.40
CA ASP A 297 -17.10 2.57 1.90
C ASP A 297 -17.31 1.38 0.95
N PHE A 298 -16.31 1.07 0.12
CA PHE A 298 -16.34 -0.10 -0.75
C PHE A 298 -16.46 -1.41 0.05
N TYR A 299 -15.57 -1.64 1.02
CA TYR A 299 -15.60 -2.86 1.81
C TYR A 299 -16.77 -2.92 2.79
N LYS A 300 -17.28 -1.78 3.25
CA LYS A 300 -18.53 -1.71 4.01
C LYS A 300 -19.72 -2.25 3.18
N GLU A 301 -19.85 -1.84 1.92
CA GLU A 301 -20.90 -2.35 1.02
C GLU A 301 -20.63 -3.80 0.61
N ALA A 302 -19.40 -4.14 0.22
CA ALA A 302 -19.06 -5.47 -0.24
C ALA A 302 -19.29 -6.56 0.83
N PHE A 303 -18.95 -6.26 2.08
CA PHE A 303 -19.08 -7.21 3.20
C PHE A 303 -20.31 -6.97 4.09
N LYS A 304 -21.32 -6.23 3.63
CA LYS A 304 -22.49 -5.87 4.43
C LYS A 304 -23.22 -7.07 5.06
N ASP A 305 -23.28 -8.18 4.33
CA ASP A 305 -23.95 -9.41 4.78
C ASP A 305 -23.12 -10.17 5.84
N TYR A 306 -21.86 -9.79 6.04
CA TYR A 306 -20.91 -10.36 6.99
C TYR A 306 -20.48 -9.36 8.08
N ALA A 307 -21.22 -8.27 8.23
CA ALA A 307 -20.85 -7.16 9.13
C ALA A 307 -20.97 -7.47 10.63
N GLY A 308 -21.55 -8.61 11.02
CA GLY A 308 -21.86 -8.93 12.43
C GLY A 308 -20.65 -8.94 13.39
N ALA A 309 -19.45 -9.10 12.84
CA ALA A 309 -18.20 -9.07 13.61
C ALA A 309 -17.40 -7.77 13.40
N LEU A 310 -17.91 -6.83 12.61
CA LEU A 310 -17.26 -5.56 12.30
C LEU A 310 -17.75 -4.44 13.20
N THR A 311 -16.94 -3.40 13.34
CA THR A 311 -17.27 -2.18 14.09
C THR A 311 -17.63 -1.09 13.09
N GLU A 312 -18.82 -0.53 13.24
CA GLU A 312 -19.24 0.58 12.42
C GLU A 312 -18.53 1.87 12.83
N ILE A 313 -17.64 2.35 11.97
CA ILE A 313 -16.94 3.63 12.11
C ILE A 313 -17.08 4.34 10.77
N ASP A 314 -17.54 5.59 10.80
CA ASP A 314 -17.65 6.45 9.61
C ASP A 314 -16.34 6.49 8.83
N SER A 315 -16.39 6.43 7.49
CA SER A 315 -15.20 6.37 6.64
C SER A 315 -14.36 7.64 6.69
N GLY A 316 -14.92 8.79 7.05
CA GLY A 316 -14.19 10.03 7.29
C GLY A 316 -13.46 10.07 8.63
N LYS A 317 -13.80 9.20 9.60
CA LYS A 317 -13.12 9.14 10.90
C LYS A 317 -11.88 8.25 10.82
N GLN A 318 -10.79 8.82 10.33
CA GLN A 318 -9.52 8.14 10.10
C GLN A 318 -8.44 8.55 11.09
N THR A 319 -7.52 7.65 11.41
CA THR A 319 -6.42 7.87 12.35
C THR A 319 -5.04 7.58 11.76
N TRP A 320 -4.95 6.96 10.59
CA TRP A 320 -3.68 6.64 9.95
C TRP A 320 -2.77 7.88 9.79
N LEU A 321 -3.35 9.04 9.45
CA LEU A 321 -2.59 10.28 9.31
C LEU A 321 -1.89 10.69 10.62
N PHE A 322 -2.48 10.39 11.78
CA PHE A 322 -1.83 10.70 13.07
C PHE A 322 -0.63 9.78 13.32
N LYS A 323 -0.65 8.55 12.81
CA LYS A 323 0.52 7.66 12.82
C LYS A 323 1.65 8.29 11.99
N GLU A 324 1.37 8.72 10.76
CA GLU A 324 2.35 9.37 9.87
C GLU A 324 2.94 10.66 10.47
N LEU A 325 2.08 11.51 11.05
CA LEU A 325 2.53 12.73 11.72
C LEU A 325 3.40 12.45 12.96
N ALA A 326 3.08 11.41 13.71
CA ALA A 326 3.89 10.98 14.85
C ALA A 326 5.24 10.43 14.38
N GLU A 327 5.30 9.62 13.34
CA GLU A 327 6.56 9.13 12.76
C GLU A 327 7.42 10.28 12.23
N PHE A 328 6.82 11.25 11.56
CA PHE A 328 7.54 12.44 11.12
C PHE A 328 8.13 13.24 12.30
N ALA A 329 7.38 13.42 13.38
CA ALA A 329 7.89 14.06 14.59
C ALA A 329 9.01 13.24 15.25
N ALA A 330 8.90 11.92 15.29
CA ALA A 330 9.96 11.02 15.77
C ALA A 330 11.22 11.14 14.90
N LEU A 331 11.08 11.22 13.58
CA LEU A 331 12.19 11.43 12.64
C LEU A 331 12.90 12.77 12.88
N ILE A 332 12.15 13.85 13.13
CA ILE A 332 12.76 15.14 13.54
C ILE A 332 13.57 14.97 14.83
N GLY A 333 13.01 14.32 15.84
CA GLY A 333 13.71 13.99 17.08
C GLY A 333 14.99 13.17 16.84
N PHE A 334 14.92 12.19 15.97
CA PHE A 334 16.05 11.36 15.57
C PHE A 334 17.16 12.19 14.91
N VAL A 335 16.85 13.07 13.98
CA VAL A 335 17.82 13.99 13.37
C VAL A 335 18.44 14.92 14.43
N MET A 336 17.64 15.41 15.36
CA MET A 336 18.14 16.25 16.48
C MET A 336 19.13 15.52 17.39
N LEU A 337 19.14 14.19 17.44
CA LEU A 337 20.09 13.41 18.26
C LEU A 337 21.54 13.57 17.79
N PHE A 338 21.79 13.76 16.50
CA PHE A 338 23.16 13.68 15.95
C PHE A 338 24.11 14.73 16.52
N ILE A 339 23.71 16.00 16.60
CA ILE A 339 24.59 17.09 17.06
C ILE A 339 24.98 16.91 18.53
N PRO A 340 24.06 16.75 19.50
CA PRO A 340 24.42 16.56 20.87
C PRO A 340 25.16 15.25 21.14
N LEU A 341 24.77 14.15 20.44
CA LEU A 341 25.44 12.87 20.55
C LEU A 341 26.91 12.96 20.11
N VAL A 342 27.19 13.50 18.94
CA VAL A 342 28.56 13.71 18.45
C VAL A 342 29.34 14.62 19.41
N SER A 343 28.73 15.70 19.88
CA SER A 343 29.35 16.62 20.83
C SER A 343 29.74 15.97 22.15
N LEU A 344 28.98 14.97 22.63
CA LEU A 344 29.27 14.21 23.82
C LEU A 344 30.30 13.11 23.55
N LEU A 345 30.16 12.37 22.43
CA LEU A 345 31.12 11.33 22.03
C LEU A 345 32.53 11.87 21.84
N GLN A 346 32.67 13.06 21.26
CA GLN A 346 33.97 13.73 21.10
C GLN A 346 34.70 14.04 22.42
N LYS A 347 34.03 13.95 23.55
CA LYS A 347 34.63 14.14 24.87
C LYS A 347 35.14 12.86 25.52
N LEU A 348 34.82 11.72 24.96
CA LEU A 348 35.35 10.43 25.42
C LEU A 348 36.86 10.39 25.14
N PRO A 349 37.69 9.90 26.10
CA PRO A 349 39.16 9.99 25.99
C PRO A 349 39.73 9.31 24.73
N PHE A 350 39.12 8.21 24.27
CA PHE A 350 39.59 7.49 23.09
C PHE A 350 39.17 8.17 21.77
N LEU A 351 38.01 8.83 21.71
CA LEU A 351 37.57 9.59 20.54
C LEU A 351 38.22 10.99 20.49
N ARG A 352 38.51 11.57 21.65
CA ARG A 352 39.19 12.86 21.73
C ARG A 352 40.58 12.80 21.08
N LYS A 353 41.27 11.66 21.15
CA LYS A 353 42.56 11.43 20.49
C LYS A 353 42.48 11.43 18.96
N SER A 354 41.32 11.12 18.39
CA SER A 354 41.08 11.13 16.94
C SER A 354 40.86 12.55 16.38
N ILE A 355 40.60 13.53 17.25
CA ILE A 355 40.39 14.94 16.88
C ILE A 355 41.69 15.72 17.10
N THR A 356 42.83 15.13 16.75
CA THR A 356 44.14 15.77 16.86
C THR A 356 44.48 16.51 15.57
N GLY A 357 43.96 17.69 15.43
CA GLY A 357 44.38 18.64 14.41
C GLY A 357 43.43 19.81 14.41
N THR A 358 43.91 20.99 14.78
CA THR A 358 43.27 22.20 14.32
C THR A 358 43.27 22.13 12.81
N LEU A 359 42.09 21.82 12.23
CA LEU A 359 41.89 22.07 10.81
C LEU A 359 42.39 23.48 10.56
N ALA A 360 43.39 23.63 9.69
CA ALA A 360 43.82 24.94 9.26
C ALA A 360 42.58 25.76 8.91
N PRO A 361 42.50 27.04 9.34
CA PRO A 361 41.36 27.87 9.03
C PRO A 361 41.08 27.74 7.53
N ARG A 362 39.90 27.27 7.19
CA ARG A 362 39.50 27.14 5.78
C ARG A 362 39.62 28.54 5.19
N GLN A 363 40.64 28.75 4.38
CA GLN A 363 40.71 29.98 3.59
C GLN A 363 39.48 29.94 2.69
N HIS A 364 38.44 30.68 3.06
CA HIS A 364 37.33 30.88 2.18
C HIS A 364 37.83 31.68 0.98
N PRO A 365 37.96 31.11 -0.20
CA PRO A 365 38.22 31.90 -1.39
C PRO A 365 37.14 32.98 -1.46
N LYS A 366 37.52 34.21 -1.79
CA LYS A 366 36.55 35.31 -1.95
C LYS A 366 35.41 34.83 -2.82
N PRO A 367 34.14 35.10 -2.45
CA PRO A 367 33.00 34.66 -3.22
C PRO A 367 33.07 35.23 -4.63
N GLY A 368 33.43 34.40 -5.58
CA GLY A 368 33.43 34.73 -7.02
C GLY A 368 32.37 33.94 -7.73
N ALA A 369 31.94 34.40 -8.90
CA ALA A 369 30.92 33.78 -9.71
C ALA A 369 31.20 32.28 -9.95
N LEU A 370 32.45 31.88 -10.14
CA LEU A 370 32.87 30.49 -10.31
C LEU A 370 32.47 29.58 -9.14
N ARG A 371 32.54 30.10 -7.90
CA ARG A 371 32.12 29.31 -6.72
C ARG A 371 30.64 28.99 -6.75
N TYR A 372 29.80 29.95 -7.09
CA TYR A 372 28.35 29.74 -7.19
C TYR A 372 28.00 28.84 -8.37
N ILE A 373 28.72 28.98 -9.49
CA ILE A 373 28.56 28.08 -10.67
C ILE A 373 28.93 26.65 -10.28
N LEU A 374 30.09 26.40 -9.65
CA LEU A 374 30.51 25.06 -9.23
C LEU A 374 29.56 24.46 -8.17
N MET A 375 29.04 25.29 -7.27
CA MET A 375 28.05 24.87 -6.29
C MET A 375 26.72 24.50 -6.96
N ALA A 376 26.25 25.31 -7.89
CA ALA A 376 25.05 25.02 -8.67
C ALA A 376 25.24 23.76 -9.53
N VAL A 377 26.36 23.60 -10.19
CA VAL A 377 26.68 22.38 -10.95
C VAL A 377 26.74 21.16 -10.04
N GLY A 378 27.37 21.26 -8.86
CA GLY A 378 27.45 20.15 -7.91
C GLY A 378 26.11 19.73 -7.30
N ILE A 379 25.13 20.63 -7.27
CA ILE A 379 23.77 20.34 -6.81
C ILE A 379 22.88 19.83 -7.95
N LEU A 380 22.94 20.47 -9.11
CA LEU A 380 22.03 20.19 -10.22
C LEU A 380 22.46 18.97 -11.06
N LEU A 381 23.78 18.77 -11.26
CA LEU A 381 24.26 17.66 -12.11
C LEU A 381 23.84 16.27 -11.58
N PRO A 382 23.96 15.97 -10.28
CA PRO A 382 23.47 14.70 -9.73
C PRO A 382 21.96 14.53 -9.76
N ALA A 383 21.20 15.63 -9.89
CA ALA A 383 19.73 15.59 -9.99
C ALA A 383 19.22 15.38 -11.43
N ILE A 384 20.12 15.46 -12.42
CA ILE A 384 19.77 15.33 -13.85
C ILE A 384 20.24 13.97 -14.42
N ILE A 385 21.20 13.33 -13.74
CA ILE A 385 21.72 12.00 -14.08
C ILE A 385 21.01 10.94 -13.27
#